data_5593d1cd21858c912804160ca0511e1c
#
_entry.id   5593d1cd21858c912804160ca0511e1c
#
_cell.length_a   1.000
_cell.length_b   1.000
_cell.length_c   1.000
_cell.angle_alpha   90.00
_cell.angle_beta   90.00
_cell.angle_gamma   90.00
#
_symmetry.space_group_name_H-M   'P 1'
#
loop_
_entity.id
_entity.type
_entity.pdbx_description
1 polymer ?
#
loop_
_entity_poly.entity_id
_entity_poly.type
_entity_poly.pdbx_seq_one_letter_code
_entity_poly.pdbx_strand_id
1 'polypeptide(L)'
;MSVTFRPNINWPNNDLLLPAQLFNIKVPAGLSSFDVRNPNFVDVTKMMKLAKEDKTVPSGALRMTDGLVTTDLKVRFDNPSTQWRRSSLSAAKDPSRGPFQYQFAGGDVFLDLLLGIYLLKSVEYDPDDDLSVQIFARLYEHELLHVVDDVDIVNNWLAPHLNSDPDVARFLVRGEPYVYGTPSMVASQVDREFQTFIGNTIQVAIFNVWARESNRRESLRDAPAQYKIVQDKVDDLRARQINRPHPVHH
;
A
#
# COMPACT_ATOMS: atom_id res chain seq x y z
N MET A 1 20.74 -12.22 -15.48
CA MET A 1 20.27 -10.83 -15.27
C MET A 1 18.87 -10.95 -14.73
N SER A 2 18.54 -10.23 -13.67
CA SER A 2 17.25 -10.38 -12.99
C SER A 2 16.60 -9.02 -12.78
N VAL A 3 15.30 -8.96 -12.98
CA VAL A 3 14.47 -7.91 -12.37
C VAL A 3 14.18 -8.36 -10.94
N THR A 4 14.22 -7.42 -10.02
CA THR A 4 13.84 -7.68 -8.64
C THR A 4 12.74 -6.69 -8.26
N PHE A 5 11.59 -7.22 -7.88
CA PHE A 5 10.51 -6.40 -7.33
C PHE A 5 10.78 -6.17 -5.84
N ARG A 6 10.92 -4.90 -5.48
CA ARG A 6 11.24 -4.47 -4.12
C ARG A 6 10.07 -3.71 -3.52
N PRO A 7 9.47 -4.22 -2.46
CA PRO A 7 8.49 -3.45 -1.69
C PRO A 7 9.11 -2.19 -1.10
N ASN A 8 8.34 -1.10 -1.10
CA ASN A 8 8.71 0.16 -0.49
C ASN A 8 7.44 0.78 0.15
N ILE A 9 7.49 1.06 1.45
CA ILE A 9 6.34 1.53 2.21
C ILE A 9 6.43 3.05 2.34
N ASN A 10 5.37 3.74 1.97
CA ASN A 10 5.29 5.19 1.96
C ASN A 10 4.04 5.69 2.67
N TRP A 11 4.16 6.81 3.33
CA TRP A 11 3.12 7.46 4.11
C TRP A 11 2.84 8.88 3.60
N PRO A 12 2.21 9.05 2.42
CA PRO A 12 2.12 10.35 1.76
C PRO A 12 1.30 11.40 2.53
N ASN A 13 0.41 10.95 3.43
CA ASN A 13 -0.47 11.82 4.19
C ASN A 13 -0.24 11.76 5.71
N ASN A 14 0.71 10.95 6.17
CA ASN A 14 0.98 10.71 7.58
C ASN A 14 2.48 10.88 7.89
N ASP A 15 3.00 12.10 7.71
CA ASP A 15 4.44 12.36 7.82
C ASP A 15 4.99 12.25 9.24
N LEU A 16 4.15 12.56 10.24
CA LEU A 16 4.56 12.59 11.63
C LEU A 16 4.45 11.21 12.29
N LEU A 17 5.47 10.84 13.04
CA LEU A 17 5.41 9.66 13.90
C LEU A 17 4.50 9.90 15.09
N LEU A 18 3.66 8.92 15.42
CA LEU A 18 2.91 8.90 16.66
C LEU A 18 3.81 8.27 17.74
N PRO A 19 4.03 8.95 18.86
CA PRO A 19 4.80 8.37 19.98
C PRO A 19 3.95 7.29 20.68
N ALA A 20 3.94 6.07 20.13
CA ALA A 20 3.11 4.96 20.57
C ALA A 20 3.16 4.70 22.08
N GLN A 21 4.30 4.96 22.71
CA GLN A 21 4.50 4.79 24.14
C GLN A 21 3.65 5.74 24.99
N LEU A 22 3.42 6.98 24.51
CA LEU A 22 2.58 7.95 25.23
C LEU A 22 1.10 7.53 25.26
N PHE A 23 0.69 6.72 24.29
CA PHE A 23 -0.69 6.25 24.17
C PHE A 23 -0.86 4.78 24.58
N ASN A 24 0.19 4.12 25.08
CA ASN A 24 0.22 2.67 25.35
C ASN A 24 -0.27 1.82 24.16
N ILE A 25 0.03 2.25 22.93
CA ILE A 25 -0.33 1.55 21.71
C ILE A 25 0.53 0.30 21.57
N LYS A 26 -0.12 -0.84 21.39
CA LYS A 26 0.55 -2.09 21.08
C LYS A 26 0.84 -2.15 19.60
N VAL A 27 2.10 -1.97 19.24
CA VAL A 27 2.57 -2.12 17.86
C VAL A 27 2.53 -3.61 17.50
N PRO A 28 1.73 -4.00 16.48
CA PRO A 28 1.65 -5.40 16.07
C PRO A 28 3.01 -5.94 15.56
N ALA A 29 3.20 -7.26 15.69
CA ALA A 29 4.34 -7.93 15.07
C ALA A 29 4.30 -7.71 13.54
N GLY A 30 5.42 -7.39 12.94
CA GLY A 30 5.54 -7.09 11.51
C GLY A 30 5.63 -5.60 11.19
N LEU A 31 5.34 -4.73 12.16
CA LEU A 31 5.57 -3.27 12.05
C LEU A 31 6.71 -2.82 12.96
N SER A 32 7.35 -1.74 12.57
CA SER A 32 8.34 -1.02 13.38
C SER A 32 7.70 0.23 14.01
N SER A 33 8.43 0.86 14.95
CA SER A 33 7.99 2.17 15.48
C SER A 33 7.93 3.27 14.43
N PHE A 34 8.64 3.11 13.29
CA PHE A 34 8.58 4.03 12.15
C PHE A 34 7.32 3.88 11.31
N ASP A 35 6.56 2.82 11.51
CA ASP A 35 5.28 2.58 10.83
C ASP A 35 4.09 3.09 11.66
N VAL A 36 4.32 3.49 12.90
CA VAL A 36 3.31 4.08 13.78
C VAL A 36 3.21 5.57 13.49
N ARG A 37 2.28 5.95 12.63
CA ARG A 37 2.13 7.32 12.12
C ARG A 37 0.96 8.03 12.79
N ASN A 38 1.07 9.35 12.93
CA ASN A 38 -0.06 10.15 13.42
C ASN A 38 -1.22 10.07 12.42
N PRO A 39 -2.44 9.63 12.83
CA PRO A 39 -3.55 9.51 11.90
C PRO A 39 -4.10 10.88 11.50
N ASN A 40 -4.78 10.91 10.35
CA ASN A 40 -5.54 12.08 9.93
C ASN A 40 -6.94 12.02 10.54
N PHE A 41 -7.32 13.02 11.32
CA PHE A 41 -8.69 13.14 11.83
C PHE A 41 -9.59 13.83 10.79
N VAL A 42 -10.66 13.13 10.40
CA VAL A 42 -11.56 13.57 9.32
C VAL A 42 -13.03 13.53 9.77
N ASP A 43 -13.87 14.32 9.12
CA ASP A 43 -15.31 14.20 9.29
C ASP A 43 -15.91 12.99 8.58
N VAL A 44 -17.16 12.66 8.89
CA VAL A 44 -17.89 11.51 8.31
C VAL A 44 -17.96 11.60 6.79
N THR A 45 -18.15 12.79 6.23
CA THR A 45 -18.27 12.99 4.77
C THR A 45 -16.96 12.64 4.07
N LYS A 46 -15.84 13.10 4.61
CA LYS A 46 -14.50 12.77 4.09
C LYS A 46 -14.18 11.30 4.25
N MET A 47 -14.52 10.69 5.41
CA MET A 47 -14.34 9.27 5.66
C MET A 47 -15.09 8.43 4.63
N MET A 48 -16.37 8.72 4.39
CA MET A 48 -17.17 8.03 3.38
C MET A 48 -16.62 8.18 1.96
N LYS A 49 -16.06 9.34 1.63
CA LYS A 49 -15.41 9.56 0.33
C LYS A 49 -14.17 8.67 0.19
N LEU A 50 -13.30 8.67 1.20
CA LEU A 50 -12.09 7.82 1.21
C LEU A 50 -12.44 6.34 1.07
N ALA A 51 -13.41 5.83 1.85
CA ALA A 51 -13.84 4.45 1.78
C ALA A 51 -14.43 4.06 0.40
N LYS A 52 -15.05 5.00 -0.33
CA LYS A 52 -15.54 4.75 -1.70
C LYS A 52 -14.41 4.74 -2.74
N GLU A 53 -13.36 5.51 -2.50
CA GLU A 53 -12.20 5.62 -3.39
C GLU A 53 -11.21 4.48 -3.17
N ASP A 54 -11.25 3.83 -2.01
CA ASP A 54 -10.38 2.72 -1.67
C ASP A 54 -10.80 1.45 -2.46
N LYS A 55 -9.85 0.95 -3.25
CA LYS A 55 -10.05 -0.23 -4.10
C LYS A 55 -10.02 -1.55 -3.33
N THR A 56 -9.56 -1.53 -2.09
CA THR A 56 -9.47 -2.70 -1.23
C THR A 56 -10.78 -2.96 -0.49
N VAL A 57 -11.62 -1.94 -0.32
CA VAL A 57 -12.94 -2.08 0.33
C VAL A 57 -13.92 -2.76 -0.63
N PRO A 58 -14.50 -3.92 -0.26
CA PRO A 58 -15.48 -4.61 -1.09
C PRO A 58 -16.68 -3.70 -1.41
N SER A 59 -17.09 -3.66 -2.67
CA SER A 59 -18.27 -2.91 -3.10
C SER A 59 -19.51 -3.43 -2.38
N GLY A 60 -20.15 -2.60 -1.56
CA GLY A 60 -21.31 -2.94 -0.74
C GLY A 60 -21.03 -3.11 0.75
N ALA A 61 -19.77 -3.12 1.17
CA ALA A 61 -19.36 -3.25 2.58
C ALA A 61 -19.14 -1.90 3.28
N LEU A 62 -19.64 -0.78 2.70
CA LEU A 62 -19.54 0.54 3.33
C LEU A 62 -20.31 0.57 4.64
N ARG A 63 -19.66 0.14 5.71
CA ARG A 63 -20.11 0.40 7.07
C ARG A 63 -19.51 1.73 7.53
N MET A 64 -20.28 2.48 8.31
CA MET A 64 -19.65 3.59 9.04
C MET A 64 -18.66 2.98 10.02
N THR A 65 -17.39 3.30 9.83
CA THR A 65 -16.30 2.92 10.70
C THR A 65 -15.71 4.15 11.36
N ASP A 66 -15.24 4.01 12.58
CA ASP A 66 -14.54 5.09 13.28
C ASP A 66 -13.09 5.29 12.75
N GLY A 67 -12.57 4.31 12.02
CA GLY A 67 -11.24 4.34 11.40
C GLY A 67 -11.22 3.73 10.00
N LEU A 68 -10.17 4.04 9.25
CA LEU A 68 -9.94 3.53 7.90
C LEU A 68 -8.45 3.58 7.58
N VAL A 69 -7.92 2.49 7.06
CA VAL A 69 -6.64 2.46 6.36
C VAL A 69 -6.92 2.51 4.86
N THR A 70 -6.36 3.51 4.18
CA THR A 70 -6.41 3.57 2.71
C THR A 70 -5.11 3.04 2.15
N THR A 71 -5.22 2.30 1.05
CA THR A 71 -4.09 1.64 0.42
C THR A 71 -4.09 1.90 -1.08
N ASP A 72 -2.96 2.36 -1.61
CA ASP A 72 -2.72 2.44 -3.05
C ASP A 72 -1.35 1.81 -3.36
N LEU A 73 -1.24 1.16 -4.49
CA LEU A 73 -0.01 0.51 -4.92
C LEU A 73 0.44 1.11 -6.25
N LYS A 74 1.63 1.73 -6.23
CA LYS A 74 2.27 2.27 -7.42
C LYS A 74 3.51 1.47 -7.77
N VAL A 75 3.73 1.34 -9.06
CA VAL A 75 4.94 0.73 -9.58
C VAL A 75 5.87 1.81 -10.06
N ARG A 76 7.05 1.83 -9.51
CA ARG A 76 8.09 2.78 -9.88
C ARG A 76 9.33 2.06 -10.37
N PHE A 77 9.89 2.61 -11.41
CA PHE A 77 11.09 2.12 -12.03
C PHE A 77 12.17 3.20 -12.01
N ASP A 78 13.28 2.90 -11.37
CA ASP A 78 14.37 3.86 -11.32
C ASP A 78 15.20 3.79 -12.60
N ASN A 79 15.15 4.87 -13.37
CA ASN A 79 16.00 5.09 -14.52
C ASN A 79 15.98 3.97 -15.57
N PRO A 80 14.81 3.69 -16.21
CA PRO A 80 14.65 2.58 -17.14
C PRO A 80 15.62 2.64 -18.33
N SER A 81 16.04 3.83 -18.75
CA SER A 81 16.95 4.01 -19.89
C SER A 81 18.35 3.42 -19.67
N THR A 82 18.83 3.33 -18.43
CA THR A 82 20.16 2.76 -18.12
C THR A 82 20.16 1.23 -18.08
N GLN A 83 18.99 0.62 -18.10
CA GLN A 83 18.81 -0.82 -17.92
C GLN A 83 18.60 -1.54 -19.26
N TRP A 84 18.65 -0.82 -20.36
CA TRP A 84 18.59 -1.37 -21.68
C TRP A 84 20.00 -1.50 -22.28
N ARG A 85 20.29 -2.67 -22.79
CA ARG A 85 21.56 -2.92 -23.48
C ARG A 85 21.35 -2.95 -24.98
N ARG A 86 22.26 -2.30 -25.66
CA ARG A 86 22.37 -2.38 -27.10
C ARG A 86 22.89 -3.76 -27.50
N SER A 87 22.19 -4.42 -28.40
CA SER A 87 22.66 -5.66 -29.03
C SER A 87 23.30 -5.36 -30.36
N SER A 88 24.53 -5.82 -30.55
CA SER A 88 25.26 -5.66 -31.83
C SER A 88 24.78 -6.59 -32.93
N LEU A 89 24.00 -7.64 -32.57
CA LEU A 89 23.62 -8.71 -33.51
C LEU A 89 22.40 -8.37 -34.37
N SER A 90 21.69 -7.32 -34.10
CA SER A 90 20.40 -7.07 -34.75
C SER A 90 20.45 -6.12 -35.94
N ALA A 91 21.49 -5.36 -36.09
CA ALA A 91 21.64 -4.46 -37.24
C ALA A 91 21.60 -5.21 -38.60
N ALA A 92 21.88 -6.49 -38.60
CA ALA A 92 21.86 -7.32 -39.81
C ALA A 92 20.49 -8.00 -40.06
N LYS A 93 19.57 -8.03 -39.10
CA LYS A 93 18.35 -8.86 -39.22
C LYS A 93 17.13 -8.09 -39.75
N ASP A 94 17.01 -6.81 -39.44
CA ASP A 94 15.88 -6.00 -39.93
C ASP A 94 16.28 -4.50 -40.04
N PRO A 95 16.87 -4.09 -41.17
CA PRO A 95 17.27 -2.71 -41.37
C PRO A 95 16.10 -1.72 -41.37
N SER A 96 14.87 -2.17 -41.60
CA SER A 96 13.68 -1.31 -41.61
C SER A 96 13.28 -0.84 -40.22
N ARG A 97 13.69 -1.53 -39.17
CA ARG A 97 13.37 -1.21 -37.79
C ARG A 97 14.43 -0.36 -37.09
N GLY A 98 15.46 0.04 -37.80
CA GLY A 98 16.54 0.88 -37.29
C GLY A 98 17.83 0.11 -37.01
N PRO A 99 18.95 0.84 -36.80
CA PRO A 99 20.28 0.24 -36.79
C PRO A 99 20.60 -0.57 -35.54
N PHE A 100 19.80 -0.48 -34.49
CA PHE A 100 20.08 -1.14 -33.21
C PHE A 100 18.86 -1.78 -32.61
N GLN A 101 19.07 -2.93 -31.99
CA GLN A 101 18.13 -3.60 -31.12
C GLN A 101 18.55 -3.39 -29.67
N TYR A 102 17.59 -3.02 -28.82
CA TYR A 102 17.82 -2.87 -27.41
C TYR A 102 17.10 -3.96 -26.64
N GLN A 103 17.76 -4.47 -25.63
CA GLN A 103 17.29 -5.54 -24.78
C GLN A 103 17.33 -5.06 -23.32
N PHE A 104 16.32 -5.40 -22.57
CA PHE A 104 16.29 -5.10 -21.14
C PHE A 104 17.41 -5.84 -20.40
N ALA A 105 18.15 -5.13 -19.55
CA ALA A 105 19.33 -5.67 -18.88
C ALA A 105 19.09 -6.11 -17.43
N GLY A 106 17.89 -5.87 -16.91
CA GLY A 106 17.53 -6.12 -15.52
C GLY A 106 17.51 -4.84 -14.69
N GLY A 107 17.09 -4.93 -13.45
CA GLY A 107 17.07 -3.82 -12.50
C GLY A 107 16.03 -3.98 -11.40
N ASP A 108 15.94 -2.99 -10.52
CA ASP A 108 14.96 -2.97 -9.45
C ASP A 108 13.67 -2.26 -9.90
N VAL A 109 12.54 -2.88 -9.61
CA VAL A 109 11.20 -2.32 -9.75
C VAL A 109 10.62 -2.15 -8.36
N PHE A 110 10.29 -0.93 -8.00
CA PHE A 110 9.73 -0.64 -6.69
C PHE A 110 8.22 -0.76 -6.71
N LEU A 111 7.71 -1.52 -5.76
CA LEU A 111 6.29 -1.63 -5.43
C LEU A 111 6.04 -0.64 -4.28
N ASP A 112 5.73 0.59 -4.64
CA ASP A 112 5.47 1.66 -3.67
C ASP A 112 4.07 1.49 -3.09
N LEU A 113 3.99 0.89 -1.89
CA LEU A 113 2.77 0.78 -1.11
C LEU A 113 2.52 2.12 -0.40
N LEU A 114 1.45 2.79 -0.79
CA LEU A 114 1.07 4.08 -0.22
C LEU A 114 -0.02 3.85 0.80
N LEU A 115 0.28 4.10 2.07
CA LEU A 115 -0.63 3.91 3.19
C LEU A 115 -1.11 5.24 3.74
N GLY A 116 -2.35 5.27 4.21
CA GLY A 116 -2.92 6.40 4.94
C GLY A 116 -3.83 5.92 6.04
N ILE A 117 -3.63 6.40 7.28
CA ILE A 117 -4.48 6.10 8.43
C ILE A 117 -5.38 7.29 8.69
N TYR A 118 -6.68 7.04 8.75
CA TYR A 118 -7.71 8.04 8.99
C TYR A 118 -8.61 7.60 10.16
N LEU A 119 -8.91 8.53 11.04
CA LEU A 119 -9.86 8.34 12.13
C LEU A 119 -10.92 9.44 12.09
N LEU A 120 -12.13 9.17 12.60
CA LEU A 120 -13.14 10.21 12.73
C LEU A 120 -12.72 11.24 13.77
N LYS A 121 -13.04 12.52 13.54
CA LYS A 121 -12.84 13.59 14.51
C LYS A 121 -13.51 13.33 15.86
N SER A 122 -14.59 12.57 15.89
CA SER A 122 -15.29 12.19 17.12
C SER A 122 -14.46 11.30 18.06
N VAL A 123 -13.36 10.72 17.54
CA VAL A 123 -12.42 9.89 18.33
C VAL A 123 -11.04 10.54 18.44
N GLU A 124 -10.92 11.82 18.07
CA GLU A 124 -9.73 12.61 18.34
C GLU A 124 -9.52 12.71 19.85
N TYR A 125 -8.32 12.38 20.29
CA TYR A 125 -8.03 12.27 21.71
C TYR A 125 -7.80 13.65 22.34
N ASP A 126 -8.26 13.76 23.59
CA ASP A 126 -7.86 14.83 24.50
C ASP A 126 -6.76 14.28 25.41
N PRO A 127 -5.54 14.84 25.40
CA PRO A 127 -4.42 14.34 26.21
C PRO A 127 -4.68 14.43 27.72
N ASP A 128 -5.61 15.30 28.14
CA ASP A 128 -5.99 15.48 29.53
C ASP A 128 -7.12 14.53 29.96
N ASP A 129 -7.70 13.75 29.03
CA ASP A 129 -8.72 12.76 29.28
C ASP A 129 -8.23 11.32 29.00
N ASP A 130 -7.87 10.60 30.03
CA ASP A 130 -7.39 9.22 29.95
C ASP A 130 -8.35 8.27 29.19
N LEU A 131 -9.66 8.48 29.28
CA LEU A 131 -10.62 7.64 28.57
C LEU A 131 -10.63 7.96 27.08
N SER A 132 -10.53 9.23 26.72
CA SER A 132 -10.38 9.67 25.34
C SER A 132 -9.12 9.06 24.70
N VAL A 133 -7.98 9.11 25.40
CA VAL A 133 -6.71 8.48 24.98
C VAL A 133 -6.87 6.99 24.81
N GLN A 134 -7.57 6.29 25.72
CA GLN A 134 -7.80 4.85 25.62
C GLN A 134 -8.71 4.47 24.42
N ILE A 135 -9.76 5.24 24.17
CA ILE A 135 -10.66 5.05 23.00
C ILE A 135 -9.84 5.17 21.72
N PHE A 136 -9.08 6.25 21.58
CA PHE A 136 -8.19 6.47 20.47
C PHE A 136 -7.22 5.30 20.28
N ALA A 137 -6.51 4.89 21.33
CA ALA A 137 -5.53 3.81 21.25
C ALA A 137 -6.14 2.49 20.76
N ARG A 138 -7.36 2.14 21.20
CA ARG A 138 -8.03 0.91 20.78
C ARG A 138 -8.44 0.91 19.33
N LEU A 139 -8.97 2.02 18.83
CA LEU A 139 -9.31 2.16 17.42
C LEU A 139 -8.05 2.17 16.55
N TYR A 140 -7.04 2.91 16.96
CA TYR A 140 -5.79 2.98 16.24
C TYR A 140 -5.05 1.63 16.18
N GLU A 141 -5.04 0.85 17.28
CA GLU A 141 -4.50 -0.52 17.29
C GLU A 141 -5.21 -1.43 16.28
N HIS A 142 -6.52 -1.25 16.08
CA HIS A 142 -7.25 -1.99 15.07
C HIS A 142 -6.80 -1.62 13.65
N GLU A 143 -6.68 -0.33 13.36
CA GLU A 143 -6.19 0.14 12.06
C GLU A 143 -4.76 -0.33 11.76
N LEU A 144 -3.90 -0.41 12.77
CA LEU A 144 -2.56 -0.97 12.58
C LEU A 144 -2.57 -2.44 12.14
N LEU A 145 -3.60 -3.22 12.44
CA LEU A 145 -3.71 -4.60 11.97
C LEU A 145 -3.96 -4.65 10.45
N HIS A 146 -4.73 -3.70 9.89
CA HIS A 146 -4.90 -3.55 8.45
C HIS A 146 -3.58 -3.18 7.78
N VAL A 147 -2.83 -2.24 8.37
CA VAL A 147 -1.48 -1.89 7.89
C VAL A 147 -0.55 -3.11 7.85
N VAL A 148 -0.55 -3.95 8.91
CA VAL A 148 0.24 -5.20 8.92
C VAL A 148 -0.14 -6.10 7.77
N ASP A 149 -1.43 -6.27 7.54
CA ASP A 149 -1.93 -7.16 6.48
C ASP A 149 -1.49 -6.66 5.10
N ASP A 150 -1.58 -5.36 4.81
CA ASP A 150 -1.17 -4.78 3.53
C ASP A 150 0.33 -4.87 3.31
N VAL A 151 1.12 -4.58 4.34
CA VAL A 151 2.60 -4.70 4.30
C VAL A 151 3.01 -6.15 4.05
N ASP A 152 2.38 -7.11 4.75
CA ASP A 152 2.67 -8.53 4.59
C ASP A 152 2.29 -9.03 3.18
N ILE A 153 1.14 -8.58 2.65
CA ILE A 153 0.70 -8.96 1.30
C ILE A 153 1.74 -8.51 0.26
N VAL A 154 2.22 -7.28 0.34
CA VAL A 154 3.18 -6.78 -0.64
C VAL A 154 4.54 -7.46 -0.50
N ASN A 155 5.02 -7.66 0.74
CA ASN A 155 6.31 -8.26 1.01
C ASN A 155 6.36 -9.76 0.74
N ASN A 156 5.36 -10.50 1.20
CA ASN A 156 5.41 -11.95 1.27
C ASN A 156 4.55 -12.67 0.23
N TRP A 157 3.67 -11.94 -0.45
CA TRP A 157 2.78 -12.52 -1.47
C TRP A 157 3.01 -11.91 -2.85
N LEU A 158 2.91 -10.59 -2.98
CA LEU A 158 2.97 -9.93 -4.28
C LEU A 158 4.40 -9.90 -4.86
N ALA A 159 5.37 -9.39 -4.12
CA ALA A 159 6.74 -9.31 -4.62
C ALA A 159 7.34 -10.70 -4.92
N PRO A 160 7.18 -11.75 -4.08
CA PRO A 160 7.60 -13.10 -4.43
C PRO A 160 6.88 -13.67 -5.65
N HIS A 161 5.57 -13.40 -5.81
CA HIS A 161 4.82 -13.82 -6.99
C HIS A 161 5.38 -13.21 -8.26
N LEU A 162 5.58 -11.88 -8.28
CA LEU A 162 6.14 -11.17 -9.42
C LEU A 162 7.58 -11.63 -9.73
N ASN A 163 8.39 -11.88 -8.71
CA ASN A 163 9.76 -12.38 -8.88
C ASN A 163 9.81 -13.81 -9.48
N SER A 164 8.73 -14.57 -9.35
CA SER A 164 8.60 -15.93 -9.90
C SER A 164 7.69 -16.02 -11.13
N ASP A 165 7.11 -14.91 -11.57
CA ASP A 165 6.16 -14.86 -12.69
C ASP A 165 6.81 -15.29 -14.00
N PRO A 166 6.21 -16.25 -14.74
CA PRO A 166 6.79 -16.77 -15.98
C PRO A 166 6.89 -15.71 -17.10
N ASP A 167 5.97 -14.75 -17.15
CA ASP A 167 6.01 -13.68 -18.15
C ASP A 167 7.12 -12.69 -17.85
N VAL A 168 7.33 -12.35 -16.57
CA VAL A 168 8.50 -11.58 -16.12
C VAL A 168 9.78 -12.33 -16.45
N ALA A 169 9.87 -13.62 -16.14
CA ALA A 169 11.03 -14.45 -16.45
C ALA A 169 11.30 -14.52 -17.96
N ARG A 170 10.26 -14.65 -18.79
CA ARG A 170 10.37 -14.65 -20.26
C ARG A 170 10.88 -13.32 -20.79
N PHE A 171 10.35 -12.20 -20.26
CA PHE A 171 10.83 -10.86 -20.60
C PHE A 171 12.32 -10.71 -20.31
N LEU A 172 12.78 -11.24 -19.17
CA LEU A 172 14.18 -11.18 -18.76
C LEU A 172 15.09 -12.08 -19.59
N VAL A 173 14.68 -13.33 -19.81
CA VAL A 173 15.53 -14.34 -20.48
C VAL A 173 15.58 -14.10 -21.97
N ARG A 174 14.45 -13.76 -22.59
CA ARG A 174 14.35 -13.52 -24.03
C ARG A 174 14.64 -12.08 -24.40
N GLY A 175 14.62 -11.18 -23.42
CA GLY A 175 14.78 -9.75 -23.65
C GLY A 175 13.64 -9.13 -24.46
N GLU A 176 12.46 -9.71 -24.38
CA GLU A 176 11.26 -9.17 -25.02
C GLU A 176 10.52 -8.24 -24.05
N PRO A 177 9.94 -7.13 -24.53
CA PRO A 177 9.99 -6.70 -25.92
C PRO A 177 11.36 -6.13 -26.32
N TYR A 178 11.69 -6.27 -27.61
CA TYR A 178 12.84 -5.61 -28.19
C TYR A 178 12.42 -4.22 -28.70
N VAL A 179 13.23 -3.23 -28.41
CA VAL A 179 13.05 -1.88 -28.93
C VAL A 179 14.08 -1.61 -30.03
N TYR A 180 13.59 -1.20 -31.18
CA TYR A 180 14.42 -0.89 -32.36
C TYR A 180 14.47 0.62 -32.56
N GLY A 181 15.67 1.16 -32.85
CA GLY A 181 15.79 2.58 -33.13
C GLY A 181 17.19 3.11 -33.07
N THR A 182 17.30 4.43 -33.21
CA THR A 182 18.55 5.15 -32.96
C THR A 182 18.69 5.47 -31.46
N PRO A 183 19.92 5.76 -30.96
CA PRO A 183 20.10 6.14 -29.57
C PRO A 183 19.25 7.32 -29.11
N SER A 184 18.95 8.26 -30.00
CA SER A 184 18.11 9.42 -29.71
C SER A 184 16.61 9.09 -29.59
N MET A 185 16.16 8.01 -30.23
CA MET A 185 14.75 7.55 -30.15
C MET A 185 14.49 6.61 -28.95
N VAL A 186 15.57 6.05 -28.42
CA VAL A 186 15.47 4.91 -27.51
C VAL A 186 14.86 5.29 -26.17
N ALA A 187 15.23 6.40 -25.58
CA ALA A 187 14.78 6.72 -24.23
C ALA A 187 13.24 6.74 -24.12
N SER A 188 12.56 7.48 -24.98
CA SER A 188 11.09 7.61 -24.92
C SER A 188 10.35 6.37 -25.40
N GLN A 189 10.94 5.62 -26.35
CA GLN A 189 10.33 4.39 -26.86
C GLN A 189 10.52 3.23 -25.87
N VAL A 190 11.72 3.11 -25.30
CA VAL A 190 12.04 2.14 -24.24
C VAL A 190 11.11 2.31 -23.05
N ASP A 191 10.94 3.55 -22.57
CA ASP A 191 10.05 3.83 -21.45
C ASP A 191 8.61 3.42 -21.76
N ARG A 192 8.13 3.68 -22.97
CA ARG A 192 6.78 3.32 -23.38
C ARG A 192 6.57 1.81 -23.44
N GLU A 193 7.46 1.08 -24.10
CA GLU A 193 7.37 -0.38 -24.23
C GLU A 193 7.48 -1.06 -22.87
N PHE A 194 8.39 -0.58 -22.04
CA PHE A 194 8.53 -1.09 -20.68
C PHE A 194 7.29 -0.80 -19.83
N GLN A 195 6.78 0.43 -19.84
CA GLN A 195 5.58 0.79 -19.09
C GLN A 195 4.36 -0.03 -19.54
N THR A 196 4.24 -0.30 -20.83
CA THR A 196 3.17 -1.14 -21.38
C THR A 196 3.27 -2.58 -20.87
N PHE A 197 4.46 -3.17 -20.92
CA PHE A 197 4.68 -4.54 -20.45
C PHE A 197 4.46 -4.65 -18.94
N ILE A 198 5.14 -3.81 -18.17
CA ILE A 198 5.04 -3.82 -16.70
C ILE A 198 3.61 -3.49 -16.27
N GLY A 199 2.98 -2.48 -16.87
CA GLY A 199 1.60 -2.11 -16.57
C GLY A 199 0.64 -3.30 -16.72
N ASN A 200 0.72 -4.01 -17.83
CA ASN A 200 -0.13 -5.17 -18.08
C ASN A 200 0.15 -6.33 -17.13
N THR A 201 1.42 -6.72 -16.98
CA THR A 201 1.81 -7.86 -16.14
C THR A 201 1.54 -7.59 -14.66
N ILE A 202 1.93 -6.41 -14.17
CA ILE A 202 1.75 -6.06 -12.75
C ILE A 202 0.29 -5.80 -12.44
N GLN A 203 -0.46 -5.16 -13.33
CA GLN A 203 -1.88 -4.90 -13.10
C GLN A 203 -2.66 -6.21 -12.94
N VAL A 204 -2.34 -7.23 -13.73
CA VAL A 204 -2.92 -8.57 -13.58
C VAL A 204 -2.51 -9.21 -12.24
N ALA A 205 -1.24 -9.12 -11.86
CA ALA A 205 -0.75 -9.65 -10.60
C ALA A 205 -1.36 -8.92 -9.39
N ILE A 206 -1.45 -7.60 -9.43
CA ILE A 206 -2.11 -6.80 -8.40
C ILE A 206 -3.56 -7.27 -8.24
N PHE A 207 -4.29 -7.41 -9.35
CA PHE A 207 -5.70 -7.81 -9.30
C PHE A 207 -5.86 -9.24 -8.77
N ASN A 208 -5.04 -10.18 -9.23
CA ASN A 208 -5.18 -11.59 -8.91
C ASN A 208 -4.56 -12.00 -7.56
N VAL A 209 -3.56 -11.30 -7.08
CA VAL A 209 -2.84 -11.61 -5.83
C VAL A 209 -3.19 -10.62 -4.75
N TRP A 210 -2.83 -9.34 -4.95
CA TRP A 210 -2.96 -8.33 -3.90
C TRP A 210 -4.42 -8.04 -3.55
N ALA A 211 -5.27 -7.69 -4.51
CA ALA A 211 -6.66 -7.34 -4.22
C ALA A 211 -7.45 -8.52 -3.61
N ARG A 212 -7.22 -9.74 -4.11
CA ARG A 212 -7.86 -10.93 -3.57
C ARG A 212 -7.43 -11.21 -2.13
N GLU A 213 -6.12 -11.15 -1.85
CA GLU A 213 -5.60 -11.45 -0.52
C GLU A 213 -5.95 -10.31 0.47
N SER A 214 -5.91 -9.05 0.03
CA SER A 214 -6.36 -7.91 0.83
C SER A 214 -7.84 -8.07 1.21
N ASN A 215 -8.74 -8.30 0.24
CA ASN A 215 -10.16 -8.53 0.52
C ASN A 215 -10.40 -9.71 1.47
N ARG A 216 -9.61 -10.80 1.35
CA ARG A 216 -9.73 -11.95 2.24
C ARG A 216 -9.34 -11.59 3.67
N ARG A 217 -8.25 -10.86 3.87
CA ARG A 217 -7.77 -10.44 5.20
C ARG A 217 -8.69 -9.42 5.82
N GLU A 218 -9.13 -8.43 5.06
CA GLU A 218 -10.11 -7.44 5.45
C GLU A 218 -11.38 -8.10 6.00
N SER A 219 -11.92 -9.07 5.25
CA SER A 219 -13.09 -9.83 5.68
C SER A 219 -12.88 -10.62 6.98
N LEU A 220 -11.66 -11.00 7.30
CA LEU A 220 -11.34 -11.66 8.57
C LEU A 220 -11.15 -10.66 9.72
N ARG A 221 -10.51 -9.51 9.46
CA ARG A 221 -10.30 -8.45 10.46
C ARG A 221 -11.64 -7.81 10.86
N ASP A 222 -12.45 -7.50 9.88
CA ASP A 222 -13.77 -6.87 10.05
C ASP A 222 -14.91 -7.88 10.20
N ALA A 223 -14.58 -9.15 10.39
CA ALA A 223 -15.61 -10.14 10.73
C ALA A 223 -16.44 -9.65 11.93
N PRO A 224 -17.79 -9.77 11.89
CA PRO A 224 -18.65 -9.18 12.91
C PRO A 224 -18.26 -9.55 14.34
N ALA A 225 -17.73 -10.76 14.56
CA ALA A 225 -17.27 -11.20 15.88
C ALA A 225 -15.99 -10.47 16.33
N GLN A 226 -15.05 -10.22 15.41
CA GLN A 226 -13.78 -9.52 15.71
C GLN A 226 -14.02 -8.03 15.91
N TYR A 227 -14.75 -7.40 14.98
CA TYR A 227 -15.13 -6.01 15.08
C TYR A 227 -15.92 -5.70 16.36
N LYS A 228 -16.85 -6.61 16.74
CA LYS A 228 -17.61 -6.48 17.98
C LYS A 228 -16.73 -6.42 19.23
N ILE A 229 -15.62 -7.16 19.28
CA ILE A 229 -14.69 -7.12 20.42
C ILE A 229 -14.09 -5.72 20.59
N VAL A 230 -13.71 -5.06 19.49
CA VAL A 230 -13.20 -3.70 19.52
C VAL A 230 -14.31 -2.72 19.90
N GLN A 231 -15.46 -2.84 19.24
CA GLN A 231 -16.63 -1.97 19.47
C GLN A 231 -17.12 -2.06 20.91
N ASP A 232 -17.30 -3.26 21.48
CA ASP A 232 -17.76 -3.44 22.87
C ASP A 232 -16.80 -2.75 23.88
N LYS A 233 -15.47 -2.79 23.61
CA LYS A 233 -14.48 -2.09 24.45
C LYS A 233 -14.58 -0.58 24.31
N VAL A 234 -14.74 -0.07 23.11
CA VAL A 234 -14.89 1.36 22.84
C VAL A 234 -16.19 1.87 23.46
N ASP A 235 -17.28 1.14 23.34
CA ASP A 235 -18.59 1.51 23.91
C ASP A 235 -18.56 1.50 25.46
N ASP A 236 -17.87 0.54 26.09
CA ASP A 236 -17.66 0.54 27.54
C ASP A 236 -16.86 1.78 27.99
N LEU A 237 -15.80 2.16 27.26
CA LEU A 237 -15.01 3.35 27.57
C LEU A 237 -15.83 4.64 27.38
N ARG A 238 -16.62 4.73 26.31
CA ARG A 238 -17.53 5.86 26.06
C ARG A 238 -18.59 5.99 27.17
N ALA A 239 -19.17 4.86 27.58
CA ALA A 239 -20.13 4.84 28.70
C ALA A 239 -19.50 5.35 30.02
N ARG A 240 -18.26 4.96 30.30
CA ARG A 240 -17.51 5.47 31.47
C ARG A 240 -17.21 6.97 31.35
N GLN A 241 -16.89 7.45 30.16
CA GLN A 241 -16.62 8.86 29.90
C GLN A 241 -17.87 9.71 30.17
N ILE A 242 -19.04 9.28 29.68
CA ILE A 242 -20.33 9.98 29.89
C ILE A 242 -20.71 9.97 31.36
N ASN A 243 -20.46 8.91 32.10
CA ASN A 243 -20.86 8.73 33.50
C ASN A 243 -19.83 9.29 34.49
N ARG A 244 -18.79 9.98 34.05
CA ARG A 244 -17.86 10.67 34.95
C ARG A 244 -18.58 11.80 35.70
N PRO A 245 -18.48 11.86 37.04
CA PRO A 245 -18.97 13.02 37.75
C PRO A 245 -18.21 14.25 37.25
N HIS A 246 -18.97 15.26 36.81
CA HIS A 246 -18.37 16.55 36.46
C HIS A 246 -17.58 17.08 37.67
N PRO A 247 -16.33 17.49 37.50
CA PRO A 247 -15.62 18.16 38.59
C PRO A 247 -16.44 19.38 39.03
N VAL A 248 -16.90 19.36 40.28
CA VAL A 248 -17.54 20.52 40.88
C VAL A 248 -16.43 21.54 41.04
N HIS A 249 -16.40 22.53 40.17
CA HIS A 249 -15.52 23.68 40.35
C HIS A 249 -16.02 24.44 41.59
N HIS A 250 -15.34 24.30 42.72
CA HIS A 250 -15.49 25.13 43.92
C HIS A 250 -14.67 26.38 43.79
#